data_c71c7969d2d228b4df50ac54872f6fdf
#
_entry.id   c71c7969d2d228b4df50ac54872f6fdf
#
_cell.length_a   1.000
_cell.length_b   1.000
_cell.length_c   1.000
_cell.angle_alpha   90.00
_cell.angle_beta   90.00
_cell.angle_gamma   90.00
#
_symmetry.space_group_name_H-M   'P 1'
#
loop_
_entity.id
_entity.type
_entity.pdbx_description
1 polymer ?
#
loop_
_entity_poly.entity_id
_entity_poly.type
_entity_poly.pdbx_seq_one_letter_code
_entity_poly.pdbx_strand_id
1 'polypeptide(L)'
;MRGLPIFETGVQRSMVMVKHLVCSLSLLALLSGCSEEESTSTETADTGTPAATEITVSSDIDADTTWTSGTTVFLSTLIVVKNNATLTIEPGVTVKGDNGSALVISRGAKLNAAGTAASPIIFTSSKPEGSRASGDWGGVVLLGAASINLAGGEGNIEGMPAGAASLYGGTDDASSCGSLTYVRIEFAGYVFGTDNELNGLTVGGCGSATELDFIQSHLGKDDGVEFFGGTASIKHLLITQAADDSLDFDQGWRGNVQFLAIQQSASVGDKAIEGDNLKDVVDSPPRSRPTIFNATFVGSGANAEQGGLHIRRGAGLVLKNSLITGFQAGAIDLDGATVSTLVGDSTLDFSNIAFFGNGADQFPADDNDADFDEAAYFGDAAKGFVAVDPQFASTSLTAPDFATGNTAVESGGATPPAGFDATATYHGAFAPTGAAWTAGWTSFPAN
;
A
#
# COMPACT_ATOMS: atom_id res chain seq x y z
N MET A 1 59.20 -2.42 17.33
CA MET A 1 60.00 -1.27 17.87
C MET A 1 59.60 -0.02 17.13
N ARG A 2 59.30 1.03 17.92
CA ARG A 2 58.94 2.42 17.55
C ARG A 2 57.51 2.55 17.01
N GLY A 3 56.57 3.26 17.61
CA GLY A 3 56.58 4.29 18.67
C GLY A 3 55.46 5.23 18.32
N LEU A 4 54.40 5.32 19.15
CA LEU A 4 53.32 6.31 19.09
C LEU A 4 53.84 7.74 19.30
N PRO A 5 53.09 8.77 18.93
CA PRO A 5 52.71 9.69 19.99
C PRO A 5 51.21 9.97 20.08
N ILE A 6 50.80 10.05 21.34
CA ILE A 6 49.59 10.57 21.91
C ILE A 6 49.61 12.12 21.78
N PHE A 7 48.47 12.72 21.42
CA PHE A 7 48.20 14.12 21.76
C PHE A 7 46.83 14.24 22.43
N GLU A 8 46.88 14.53 23.74
CA GLU A 8 45.81 15.17 24.52
C GLU A 8 45.80 16.67 24.27
N THR A 9 44.61 17.26 24.23
CA THR A 9 44.23 18.62 24.73
C THR A 9 42.78 18.80 24.30
N GLY A 10 41.80 19.27 25.05
CA GLY A 10 41.73 20.04 26.24
C GLY A 10 40.32 20.59 26.27
N VAL A 11 39.59 20.32 27.35
CA VAL A 11 38.20 20.75 27.59
C VAL A 11 38.20 22.25 27.88
N GLN A 12 37.35 23.02 27.19
CA GLN A 12 36.92 24.34 27.67
C GLN A 12 35.41 24.39 27.79
N ARG A 13 34.93 24.42 29.02
CA ARG A 13 33.55 24.75 29.40
C ARG A 13 33.40 26.28 29.38
N SER A 14 32.42 26.77 28.65
CA SER A 14 31.91 28.14 28.82
C SER A 14 30.57 28.11 29.54
N MET A 15 30.60 28.71 30.70
CA MET A 15 29.50 28.96 31.61
C MET A 15 28.84 30.28 31.19
N VAL A 16 27.54 30.30 30.84
CA VAL A 16 26.78 31.53 30.63
C VAL A 16 25.79 31.72 31.78
N MET A 17 25.96 32.86 32.42
CA MET A 17 25.25 33.37 33.60
C MET A 17 23.79 33.73 33.26
N VAL A 18 22.87 33.29 34.09
CA VAL A 18 21.47 33.76 34.13
C VAL A 18 21.41 35.02 34.96
N LYS A 19 20.89 36.11 34.39
CA LYS A 19 20.54 37.34 35.14
C LYS A 19 19.06 37.31 35.45
N HIS A 20 18.73 37.27 36.73
CA HIS A 20 17.41 37.54 37.26
C HIS A 20 17.16 39.05 37.23
N LEU A 21 15.96 39.44 36.77
CA LEU A 21 15.44 40.79 36.94
C LEU A 21 14.18 40.70 37.81
N VAL A 22 14.30 41.24 39.00
CA VAL A 22 13.24 41.45 39.97
C VAL A 22 12.63 42.83 39.68
N CYS A 23 11.32 42.94 39.55
CA CYS A 23 10.65 44.21 39.61
C CYS A 23 9.45 44.14 40.57
N SER A 24 9.44 45.10 41.44
CA SER A 24 8.75 45.25 42.70
C SER A 24 7.29 45.65 42.57
N LEU A 25 6.52 45.25 43.59
CA LEU A 25 5.17 45.66 44.01
C LEU A 25 5.03 47.20 44.10
N SER A 26 3.87 47.68 43.70
CA SER A 26 3.27 48.88 44.24
C SER A 26 1.79 48.65 44.51
N LEU A 27 1.44 48.70 45.78
CA LEU A 27 0.12 48.60 46.39
C LEU A 27 -0.52 50.00 46.43
N LEU A 28 -1.71 50.17 45.85
CA LEU A 28 -2.54 51.31 46.15
C LEU A 28 -3.99 50.88 46.36
N ALA A 29 -4.47 50.99 47.59
CA ALA A 29 -5.86 50.81 47.98
C ALA A 29 -6.58 52.13 47.87
N LEU A 30 -7.81 52.15 47.33
CA LEU A 30 -8.83 53.13 47.71
C LEU A 30 -10.27 52.55 47.55
N LEU A 31 -11.07 52.93 48.46
CA LEU A 31 -12.33 52.43 48.93
C LEU A 31 -13.55 52.83 48.07
N SER A 32 -14.57 51.94 48.18
CA SER A 32 -16.01 52.21 48.29
C SER A 32 -16.86 52.54 47.05
N GLY A 33 -17.92 51.74 46.94
CA GLY A 33 -19.09 52.02 46.09
C GLY A 33 -19.90 50.72 45.90
N CYS A 34 -20.85 50.44 46.79
CA CYS A 34 -21.90 49.42 46.52
C CYS A 34 -22.80 49.86 45.41
N SER A 35 -22.92 49.07 44.37
CA SER A 35 -24.14 48.97 43.55
C SER A 35 -24.31 47.51 43.19
N GLU A 36 -25.47 46.98 43.57
CA GLU A 36 -25.90 45.64 43.14
C GLU A 36 -26.15 45.66 41.64
N GLU A 37 -25.32 44.93 40.90
CA GLU A 37 -25.63 44.58 39.50
C GLU A 37 -25.90 43.06 39.48
N GLU A 38 -27.06 42.70 38.98
CA GLU A 38 -27.46 41.33 38.65
C GLU A 38 -26.43 40.68 37.73
N SER A 39 -25.68 39.75 38.24
CA SER A 39 -24.79 38.89 37.45
C SER A 39 -25.65 37.88 36.69
N THR A 40 -25.98 38.19 35.43
CA THR A 40 -26.35 37.17 34.46
C THR A 40 -25.11 36.36 34.14
N SER A 41 -24.95 35.16 34.75
CA SER A 41 -24.00 34.17 34.33
C SER A 41 -24.39 33.67 32.93
N THR A 42 -23.76 34.19 31.92
CA THR A 42 -23.68 33.52 30.61
C THR A 42 -22.85 32.25 30.85
N GLU A 43 -23.50 31.12 31.00
CA GLU A 43 -22.87 29.82 30.79
C GLU A 43 -22.33 29.83 29.35
N THR A 44 -21.03 30.01 29.20
CA THR A 44 -20.35 29.62 28.00
C THR A 44 -20.49 28.11 27.94
N ALA A 45 -21.34 27.62 27.03
CA ALA A 45 -21.38 26.21 26.69
C ALA A 45 -19.94 25.81 26.29
N ASP A 46 -19.32 25.04 27.16
CA ASP A 46 -18.09 24.32 26.85
C ASP A 46 -18.44 23.39 25.67
N THR A 47 -18.10 23.79 24.45
CA THR A 47 -18.14 22.93 23.30
C THR A 47 -16.93 21.98 23.35
N GLY A 48 -16.85 21.21 24.47
CA GLY A 48 -15.90 20.13 24.58
C GLY A 48 -16.08 19.20 23.40
N THR A 49 -15.03 19.02 22.60
CA THR A 49 -14.96 17.95 21.61
C THR A 49 -15.40 16.67 22.30
N PRO A 50 -16.40 15.91 21.81
CA PRO A 50 -16.82 14.66 22.44
C PRO A 50 -15.58 13.79 22.64
N ALA A 51 -15.40 13.23 23.83
CA ALA A 51 -14.30 12.30 24.08
C ALA A 51 -14.39 11.17 23.04
N ALA A 52 -13.27 10.87 22.40
CA ALA A 52 -13.20 9.77 21.42
C ALA A 52 -13.70 8.48 22.09
N THR A 53 -14.64 7.80 21.45
CA THR A 53 -15.15 6.52 21.95
C THR A 53 -14.12 5.44 21.66
N GLU A 54 -13.74 4.66 22.66
CA GLU A 54 -12.87 3.49 22.48
C GLU A 54 -13.68 2.21 22.66
N ILE A 55 -13.52 1.26 21.75
CA ILE A 55 -14.12 -0.06 21.84
C ILE A 55 -13.07 -1.14 21.60
N THR A 56 -13.19 -2.28 22.30
CA THR A 56 -12.34 -3.45 22.04
C THR A 56 -13.18 -4.57 21.46
N VAL A 57 -12.75 -5.08 20.31
CA VAL A 57 -13.36 -6.21 19.63
C VAL A 57 -12.48 -7.44 19.89
N SER A 58 -13.05 -8.45 20.55
CA SER A 58 -12.38 -9.68 20.98
C SER A 58 -13.09 -10.96 20.52
N SER A 59 -14.09 -10.84 19.66
CA SER A 59 -14.85 -11.96 19.10
C SER A 59 -15.28 -11.65 17.67
N ASP A 60 -15.53 -12.71 16.90
CA ASP A 60 -16.05 -12.61 15.55
C ASP A 60 -17.33 -11.79 15.45
N ILE A 61 -17.54 -11.21 14.27
CA ILE A 61 -18.71 -10.41 13.92
C ILE A 61 -19.62 -11.27 13.01
N ASP A 62 -20.76 -11.67 13.49
CA ASP A 62 -21.69 -12.58 12.82
C ASP A 62 -23.05 -11.95 12.46
N ALA A 63 -23.19 -10.65 12.65
CA ALA A 63 -24.33 -9.81 12.27
C ALA A 63 -23.84 -8.42 11.80
N ASP A 64 -24.67 -7.74 11.01
CA ASP A 64 -24.37 -6.39 10.55
C ASP A 64 -23.97 -5.47 11.69
N THR A 65 -22.82 -4.86 11.54
CA THR A 65 -22.19 -4.04 12.60
C THR A 65 -21.67 -2.74 12.00
N THR A 66 -21.78 -1.65 12.76
CA THR A 66 -21.25 -0.35 12.34
C THR A 66 -20.28 0.20 13.40
N TRP A 67 -19.09 0.59 12.96
CA TRP A 67 -18.15 1.40 13.75
C TRP A 67 -18.31 2.85 13.32
N THR A 68 -18.77 3.68 14.26
CA THR A 68 -19.18 5.06 13.97
C THR A 68 -18.01 6.05 14.01
N SER A 69 -18.13 7.14 13.28
CA SER A 69 -17.14 8.22 13.21
C SER A 69 -16.71 8.69 14.62
N GLY A 70 -15.41 8.99 14.77
CA GLY A 70 -14.82 9.39 16.05
C GLY A 70 -14.53 8.23 17.01
N THR A 71 -14.72 6.98 16.58
CA THR A 71 -14.37 5.80 17.37
C THR A 71 -12.96 5.33 17.10
N THR A 72 -12.24 4.92 18.14
CA THR A 72 -11.04 4.09 18.04
C THR A 72 -11.40 2.65 18.41
N VAL A 73 -11.14 1.73 17.48
CA VAL A 73 -11.45 0.30 17.63
C VAL A 73 -10.15 -0.46 17.87
N PHE A 74 -10.09 -1.27 18.93
CA PHE A 74 -8.97 -2.17 19.19
C PHE A 74 -9.34 -3.60 18.80
N LEU A 75 -8.55 -4.22 17.92
CA LEU A 75 -8.65 -5.65 17.62
C LEU A 75 -7.68 -6.40 18.52
N SER A 76 -8.19 -7.13 19.49
CA SER A 76 -7.36 -7.85 20.47
C SER A 76 -6.96 -9.25 20.02
N THR A 77 -7.49 -9.74 18.91
CA THR A 77 -7.22 -11.04 18.30
C THR A 77 -7.57 -10.98 16.80
N LEU A 78 -7.37 -12.09 16.08
CA LEU A 78 -7.92 -12.26 14.76
C LEU A 78 -9.46 -12.23 14.83
N ILE A 79 -10.08 -11.30 14.10
CA ILE A 79 -11.53 -11.08 14.07
C ILE A 79 -12.05 -11.46 12.68
N VAL A 80 -13.04 -12.34 12.64
CA VAL A 80 -13.67 -12.78 11.39
C VAL A 80 -15.07 -12.17 11.29
N VAL A 81 -15.33 -11.43 10.22
CA VAL A 81 -16.69 -11.05 9.81
C VAL A 81 -17.24 -12.20 8.96
N LYS A 82 -18.35 -12.82 9.40
CA LYS A 82 -18.89 -14.07 8.84
C LYS A 82 -20.41 -14.06 8.71
N ASN A 83 -21.00 -15.18 8.26
CA ASN A 83 -22.44 -15.35 8.14
C ASN A 83 -23.14 -14.33 7.23
N ASN A 84 -22.43 -13.88 6.17
CA ASN A 84 -22.88 -12.83 5.25
C ASN A 84 -23.10 -11.46 5.93
N ALA A 85 -22.56 -11.25 7.12
CA ALA A 85 -22.64 -9.98 7.81
C ALA A 85 -21.87 -8.88 7.05
N THR A 86 -22.33 -7.66 7.19
CA THR A 86 -21.65 -6.47 6.70
C THR A 86 -21.05 -5.70 7.87
N LEU A 87 -19.73 -5.51 7.86
CA LEU A 87 -19.08 -4.55 8.74
C LEU A 87 -18.99 -3.20 8.00
N THR A 88 -19.64 -2.19 8.56
CA THR A 88 -19.56 -0.82 8.07
C THR A 88 -18.63 0.00 8.96
N ILE A 89 -17.67 0.68 8.37
CA ILE A 89 -16.74 1.58 9.08
C ILE A 89 -16.93 2.98 8.53
N GLU A 90 -17.34 3.89 9.39
CA GLU A 90 -17.60 5.29 8.99
C GLU A 90 -16.30 6.10 8.85
N PRO A 91 -16.31 7.22 8.09
CA PRO A 91 -15.14 8.08 7.90
C PRO A 91 -14.51 8.54 9.22
N GLY A 92 -13.17 8.51 9.27
CA GLY A 92 -12.39 8.97 10.43
C GLY A 92 -12.27 7.97 11.59
N VAL A 93 -12.79 6.75 11.44
CA VAL A 93 -12.54 5.67 12.39
C VAL A 93 -11.08 5.25 12.32
N THR A 94 -10.47 5.00 13.49
CA THR A 94 -9.14 4.39 13.60
C THR A 94 -9.28 2.99 14.17
N VAL A 95 -8.79 1.99 13.46
CA VAL A 95 -8.74 0.59 13.88
C VAL A 95 -7.29 0.25 14.25
N LYS A 96 -7.07 -0.20 15.48
CA LYS A 96 -5.76 -0.53 16.02
C LYS A 96 -5.66 -2.04 16.29
N GLY A 97 -4.74 -2.69 15.60
CA GLY A 97 -4.49 -4.12 15.78
C GLY A 97 -3.44 -4.40 16.85
N ASP A 98 -3.76 -5.30 17.79
CA ASP A 98 -2.80 -5.88 18.72
C ASP A 98 -1.93 -6.93 17.99
N ASN A 99 -0.82 -7.31 18.61
CA ASN A 99 0.07 -8.33 18.06
C ASN A 99 -0.69 -9.65 17.80
N GLY A 100 -0.61 -10.17 16.58
CA GLY A 100 -1.32 -11.37 16.14
C GLY A 100 -2.83 -11.16 15.87
N SER A 101 -3.34 -9.94 15.90
CA SER A 101 -4.69 -9.64 15.44
C SER A 101 -4.73 -9.43 13.93
N ALA A 102 -5.90 -9.60 13.32
CA ALA A 102 -6.20 -9.28 11.93
C ALA A 102 -7.70 -9.05 11.77
N LEU A 103 -8.11 -8.35 10.70
CA LEU A 103 -9.51 -8.25 10.30
C LEU A 103 -9.75 -9.07 9.04
N VAL A 104 -10.52 -10.14 9.16
CA VAL A 104 -10.82 -11.07 8.07
C VAL A 104 -12.29 -10.97 7.69
N ILE A 105 -12.54 -10.72 6.42
CA ILE A 105 -13.88 -10.73 5.83
C ILE A 105 -14.04 -12.06 5.11
N SER A 106 -14.74 -13.00 5.72
CA SER A 106 -14.93 -14.33 5.14
C SER A 106 -15.84 -14.29 3.90
N ARG A 107 -15.72 -15.30 3.05
CA ARG A 107 -16.52 -15.42 1.83
C ARG A 107 -18.01 -15.25 2.10
N GLY A 108 -18.63 -14.29 1.39
CA GLY A 108 -20.06 -13.92 1.54
C GLY A 108 -20.30 -12.73 2.47
N ALA A 109 -19.42 -12.47 3.44
CA ALA A 109 -19.46 -11.25 4.26
C ALA A 109 -18.91 -10.05 3.47
N LYS A 110 -19.06 -8.83 4.01
CA LYS A 110 -18.61 -7.59 3.35
C LYS A 110 -17.97 -6.61 4.33
N LEU A 111 -16.99 -5.87 3.82
CA LEU A 111 -16.45 -4.70 4.50
C LEU A 111 -16.84 -3.44 3.71
N ASN A 112 -17.58 -2.53 4.32
CA ASN A 112 -17.85 -1.21 3.76
C ASN A 112 -17.08 -0.16 4.59
N ALA A 113 -15.87 0.16 4.13
CA ALA A 113 -14.98 1.12 4.76
C ALA A 113 -14.83 2.34 3.83
N ALA A 114 -15.82 3.23 3.87
CA ALA A 114 -15.90 4.40 2.99
C ALA A 114 -15.42 5.65 3.71
N GLY A 115 -14.11 5.87 3.76
CA GLY A 115 -13.49 7.11 4.24
C GLY A 115 -13.66 8.28 3.25
N THR A 116 -13.05 9.39 3.58
CA THR A 116 -12.93 10.57 2.69
C THR A 116 -11.51 11.13 2.77
N ALA A 117 -11.11 11.96 1.82
CA ALA A 117 -9.80 12.60 1.88
C ALA A 117 -9.60 13.43 3.17
N ALA A 118 -10.66 14.06 3.68
CA ALA A 118 -10.62 14.84 4.93
C ALA A 118 -10.72 13.98 6.20
N SER A 119 -11.23 12.74 6.08
CA SER A 119 -11.47 11.82 7.20
C SER A 119 -11.22 10.37 6.74
N PRO A 120 -9.95 10.01 6.45
CA PRO A 120 -9.62 8.65 6.03
C PRO A 120 -9.88 7.66 7.17
N ILE A 121 -10.14 6.41 6.81
CA ILE A 121 -10.17 5.31 7.76
C ILE A 121 -8.74 4.78 7.91
N ILE A 122 -8.32 4.56 9.15
CA ILE A 122 -6.94 4.17 9.45
C ILE A 122 -6.93 2.82 10.15
N PHE A 123 -6.27 1.85 9.55
CA PHE A 123 -5.90 0.59 10.19
C PHE A 123 -4.42 0.65 10.53
N THR A 124 -4.06 0.47 11.80
CA THR A 124 -2.68 0.65 12.24
C THR A 124 -2.36 -0.19 13.47
N SER A 125 -1.09 -0.16 13.92
CA SER A 125 -0.64 -0.82 15.14
C SER A 125 -1.28 -0.21 16.40
N SER A 126 -1.61 -1.05 17.39
CA SER A 126 -2.05 -0.60 18.72
C SER A 126 -0.92 -0.02 19.56
N LYS A 127 0.34 -0.24 19.18
CA LYS A 127 1.49 0.34 19.86
C LYS A 127 1.48 1.87 19.76
N PRO A 128 2.03 2.58 20.73
CA PRO A 128 2.15 4.03 20.68
C PRO A 128 3.07 4.47 19.53
N GLU A 129 2.83 5.67 19.04
CA GLU A 129 3.74 6.32 18.07
C GLU A 129 5.18 6.32 18.58
N GLY A 130 6.15 6.11 17.70
CA GLY A 130 7.55 5.94 18.04
C GLY A 130 7.95 4.52 18.48
N SER A 131 6.98 3.58 18.54
CA SER A 131 7.22 2.18 18.91
C SER A 131 6.57 1.19 17.95
N ARG A 132 5.94 1.68 16.88
CA ARG A 132 5.32 0.86 15.85
C ARG A 132 6.38 0.27 14.92
N ALA A 133 6.10 -0.90 14.39
CA ALA A 133 6.98 -1.58 13.43
C ALA A 133 6.16 -2.44 12.46
N SER A 134 6.72 -2.69 11.28
CA SER A 134 6.17 -3.65 10.31
C SER A 134 5.90 -5.00 10.99
N GLY A 135 4.74 -5.58 10.73
CA GLY A 135 4.32 -6.85 11.32
C GLY A 135 3.74 -6.76 12.73
N ASP A 136 3.42 -5.57 13.23
CA ASP A 136 2.80 -5.42 14.55
C ASP A 136 1.43 -6.09 14.64
N TRP A 137 0.72 -6.22 13.52
CA TRP A 137 -0.59 -6.87 13.39
C TRP A 137 -0.75 -7.49 12.01
N GLY A 138 -1.80 -8.31 11.79
CA GLY A 138 -1.94 -9.13 10.59
C GLY A 138 -2.37 -8.40 9.32
N GLY A 139 -3.11 -7.29 9.43
CA GLY A 139 -3.64 -6.61 8.24
C GLY A 139 -5.14 -6.88 8.00
N VAL A 140 -5.58 -6.55 6.79
CA VAL A 140 -6.96 -6.71 6.33
C VAL A 140 -7.05 -7.78 5.25
N VAL A 141 -7.94 -8.76 5.42
CA VAL A 141 -8.13 -9.90 4.51
C VAL A 141 -9.55 -9.89 3.98
N LEU A 142 -9.71 -9.87 2.65
CA LEU A 142 -10.99 -9.93 1.95
C LEU A 142 -11.08 -11.24 1.18
N LEU A 143 -12.10 -12.08 1.46
CA LEU A 143 -12.27 -13.38 0.83
C LEU A 143 -13.60 -13.45 0.08
N GLY A 144 -13.55 -13.72 -1.23
CA GLY A 144 -14.68 -13.72 -2.14
C GLY A 144 -14.95 -15.07 -2.81
N ALA A 145 -15.91 -15.06 -3.75
CA ALA A 145 -16.42 -16.24 -4.45
C ALA A 145 -16.11 -16.22 -5.95
N ALA A 146 -15.21 -15.35 -6.43
CA ALA A 146 -14.80 -15.33 -7.83
C ALA A 146 -13.86 -16.48 -8.16
N SER A 147 -13.71 -16.79 -9.44
CA SER A 147 -12.92 -17.92 -9.91
C SER A 147 -11.42 -17.68 -9.67
N ILE A 148 -10.77 -18.77 -9.24
CA ILE A 148 -9.33 -18.89 -9.07
C ILE A 148 -8.82 -20.11 -9.82
N ASN A 149 -7.51 -20.23 -10.04
CA ASN A 149 -6.96 -21.32 -10.85
C ASN A 149 -6.40 -22.50 -10.02
N LEU A 150 -6.67 -22.54 -8.73
CA LEU A 150 -6.38 -23.72 -7.90
C LEU A 150 -7.25 -24.91 -8.31
N ALA A 151 -6.73 -26.12 -8.17
CA ALA A 151 -7.48 -27.35 -8.43
C ALA A 151 -8.74 -27.40 -7.55
N GLY A 152 -9.91 -27.51 -8.18
CA GLY A 152 -11.20 -27.45 -7.49
C GLY A 152 -11.81 -26.03 -7.41
N GLY A 153 -11.09 -24.98 -7.78
CA GLY A 153 -11.59 -23.60 -7.84
C GLY A 153 -11.78 -22.93 -6.47
N GLU A 154 -11.27 -23.53 -5.41
CA GLU A 154 -11.33 -23.00 -4.04
C GLU A 154 -9.99 -23.23 -3.33
N GLY A 155 -9.64 -22.35 -2.39
CA GLY A 155 -8.44 -22.43 -1.56
C GLY A 155 -8.67 -21.88 -0.15
N ASN A 156 -7.71 -22.11 0.72
CA ASN A 156 -7.64 -21.44 2.02
C ASN A 156 -6.50 -20.43 1.97
N ILE A 157 -6.80 -19.19 2.40
CA ILE A 157 -5.78 -18.14 2.46
C ILE A 157 -4.70 -18.54 3.46
N GLU A 158 -3.47 -18.21 3.17
CA GLU A 158 -2.33 -18.34 4.08
C GLU A 158 -2.46 -17.41 5.29
N GLY A 159 -1.57 -17.51 6.25
CA GLY A 159 -1.68 -16.75 7.50
C GLY A 159 -2.81 -17.19 8.43
N MET A 160 -3.67 -18.14 8.00
CA MET A 160 -4.83 -18.60 8.77
C MET A 160 -4.96 -20.13 8.80
N PRO A 161 -5.55 -20.70 9.88
CA PRO A 161 -5.93 -22.11 9.87
C PRO A 161 -6.95 -22.41 8.76
N ALA A 162 -6.76 -23.49 8.03
CA ALA A 162 -7.69 -23.93 6.99
C ALA A 162 -9.11 -24.17 7.56
N GLY A 163 -10.12 -23.64 6.89
CA GLY A 163 -11.51 -23.77 7.30
C GLY A 163 -12.44 -22.77 6.63
N ALA A 164 -13.67 -22.70 7.08
CA ALA A 164 -14.69 -21.82 6.48
C ALA A 164 -14.32 -20.33 6.55
N ALA A 165 -13.55 -19.91 7.56
CA ALA A 165 -13.14 -18.52 7.75
C ALA A 165 -12.05 -18.09 6.78
N SER A 166 -11.19 -19.02 6.32
CA SER A 166 -10.08 -18.79 5.39
C SER A 166 -10.38 -19.19 3.95
N LEU A 167 -11.57 -19.77 3.67
CA LEU A 167 -11.93 -20.28 2.37
C LEU A 167 -12.28 -19.15 1.39
N TYR A 168 -11.68 -19.17 0.19
CA TYR A 168 -11.98 -18.25 -0.92
C TYR A 168 -12.05 -18.99 -2.25
N GLY A 169 -12.44 -18.27 -3.30
CA GLY A 169 -12.67 -18.86 -4.61
C GLY A 169 -14.09 -19.35 -4.83
N GLY A 170 -14.39 -19.75 -6.04
CA GLY A 170 -15.72 -20.17 -6.48
C GLY A 170 -15.93 -19.93 -7.97
N THR A 171 -17.11 -19.45 -8.36
CA THR A 171 -17.49 -19.23 -9.78
C THR A 171 -18.20 -17.89 -10.03
N ASP A 172 -18.33 -17.03 -9.03
CA ASP A 172 -19.03 -15.75 -9.16
C ASP A 172 -18.02 -14.60 -9.34
N ASP A 173 -17.58 -14.42 -10.59
CA ASP A 173 -16.64 -13.34 -10.96
C ASP A 173 -17.24 -11.93 -10.77
N ALA A 174 -18.55 -11.81 -10.53
CA ALA A 174 -19.22 -10.56 -10.20
C ALA A 174 -19.49 -10.38 -8.71
N SER A 175 -19.03 -11.29 -7.86
CA SER A 175 -19.17 -11.18 -6.40
C SER A 175 -18.54 -9.91 -5.85
N SER A 176 -18.92 -9.51 -4.64
CA SER A 176 -18.38 -8.35 -3.94
C SER A 176 -17.91 -8.71 -2.54
N CYS A 177 -16.70 -8.32 -2.20
CA CYS A 177 -16.15 -8.33 -0.84
C CYS A 177 -16.48 -7.05 -0.06
N GLY A 178 -17.14 -6.07 -0.70
CA GLY A 178 -17.49 -4.77 -0.13
C GLY A 178 -16.81 -3.62 -0.84
N SER A 179 -16.55 -2.53 -0.11
CA SER A 179 -15.93 -1.32 -0.64
C SER A 179 -14.92 -0.74 0.35
N LEU A 180 -13.72 -0.40 -0.12
CA LEU A 180 -12.69 0.32 0.62
C LEU A 180 -12.32 1.58 -0.15
N THR A 181 -12.52 2.76 0.47
CA THR A 181 -12.19 4.05 -0.15
C THR A 181 -11.56 4.99 0.88
N TYR A 182 -10.46 5.64 0.52
CA TYR A 182 -9.65 6.45 1.43
C TYR A 182 -9.28 5.71 2.72
N VAL A 183 -8.61 4.58 2.54
CA VAL A 183 -8.19 3.69 3.61
C VAL A 183 -6.67 3.66 3.68
N ARG A 184 -6.12 3.78 4.90
CA ARG A 184 -4.70 3.53 5.16
C ARG A 184 -4.56 2.25 5.98
N ILE A 185 -3.61 1.40 5.58
CA ILE A 185 -3.22 0.17 6.30
C ILE A 185 -1.73 0.30 6.60
N GLU A 186 -1.39 0.37 7.87
CA GLU A 186 -0.04 0.70 8.34
C GLU A 186 0.48 -0.38 9.29
N PHE A 187 1.78 -0.74 9.18
CA PHE A 187 2.50 -1.65 10.08
C PHE A 187 1.93 -3.08 10.16
N ALA A 188 1.28 -3.53 9.10
CA ALA A 188 0.68 -4.86 9.02
C ALA A 188 1.71 -5.94 8.58
N GLY A 189 1.24 -7.17 8.31
CA GLY A 189 2.08 -8.26 7.81
C GLY A 189 2.60 -9.19 8.93
N TYR A 190 1.73 -9.57 9.88
CA TYR A 190 2.15 -10.43 11.00
C TYR A 190 2.49 -11.85 10.55
N VAL A 191 3.64 -12.35 10.99
CA VAL A 191 4.14 -13.70 10.71
C VAL A 191 3.54 -14.68 11.70
N PHE A 192 2.63 -15.55 11.24
CA PHE A 192 2.04 -16.61 12.06
C PHE A 192 2.91 -17.88 12.11
N GLY A 193 3.82 -18.07 11.16
CA GLY A 193 4.74 -19.21 11.07
C GLY A 193 5.69 -19.08 9.89
N THR A 194 6.50 -20.09 9.61
CA THR A 194 7.38 -20.12 8.42
C THR A 194 6.51 -20.24 7.18
N ASP A 195 6.74 -19.37 6.19
CA ASP A 195 5.96 -19.29 4.94
C ASP A 195 4.43 -19.22 5.22
N ASN A 196 4.04 -18.43 6.21
CA ASN A 196 2.67 -18.32 6.69
C ASN A 196 2.45 -16.93 7.32
N GLU A 197 2.45 -15.93 6.49
CA GLU A 197 2.33 -14.51 6.78
C GLU A 197 0.97 -13.98 6.32
N LEU A 198 0.59 -12.80 6.76
CA LEU A 198 -0.47 -11.98 6.18
C LEU A 198 0.12 -10.67 5.65
N ASN A 199 -0.47 -10.17 4.60
CA ASN A 199 -0.06 -8.95 3.92
C ASN A 199 -0.66 -7.67 4.53
N GLY A 200 -0.30 -6.51 4.00
CA GLY A 200 -1.01 -5.29 4.33
C GLY A 200 -2.50 -5.41 4.01
N LEU A 201 -2.82 -5.66 2.75
CA LEU A 201 -4.15 -6.00 2.27
C LEU A 201 -4.08 -7.29 1.46
N THR A 202 -4.77 -8.32 1.90
CA THR A 202 -4.93 -9.59 1.18
C THR A 202 -6.30 -9.65 0.51
N VAL A 203 -6.36 -9.97 -0.80
CA VAL A 203 -7.59 -10.03 -1.58
C VAL A 203 -7.70 -11.38 -2.28
N GLY A 204 -8.38 -12.36 -1.64
CA GLY A 204 -8.56 -13.71 -2.17
C GLY A 204 -9.91 -13.90 -2.88
N GLY A 205 -9.92 -14.16 -4.19
CA GLY A 205 -11.13 -14.49 -4.95
C GLY A 205 -12.25 -13.44 -4.91
N CYS A 206 -11.94 -12.17 -4.71
CA CYS A 206 -12.93 -11.11 -4.76
C CYS A 206 -13.33 -10.81 -6.22
N GLY A 207 -14.61 -10.63 -6.46
CA GLY A 207 -15.17 -10.39 -7.79
C GLY A 207 -15.22 -8.91 -8.17
N SER A 208 -15.63 -8.64 -9.41
CA SER A 208 -15.60 -7.32 -10.05
C SER A 208 -16.55 -6.27 -9.45
N ALA A 209 -17.49 -6.67 -8.59
CA ALA A 209 -18.31 -5.73 -7.84
C ALA A 209 -17.67 -5.29 -6.50
N THR A 210 -16.44 -5.70 -6.22
CA THR A 210 -15.64 -5.17 -5.10
C THR A 210 -15.08 -3.81 -5.51
N GLU A 211 -15.26 -2.79 -4.67
CA GLU A 211 -14.77 -1.44 -4.92
C GLU A 211 -13.54 -1.16 -4.08
N LEU A 212 -12.39 -0.95 -4.73
CA LEU A 212 -11.12 -0.60 -4.09
C LEU A 212 -10.57 0.68 -4.72
N ASP A 213 -10.55 1.78 -3.97
CA ASP A 213 -10.08 3.07 -4.47
C ASP A 213 -9.47 3.92 -3.36
N PHE A 214 -8.41 4.66 -3.65
CA PHE A 214 -7.67 5.47 -2.68
C PHE A 214 -7.22 4.66 -1.45
N ILE A 215 -6.37 3.66 -1.69
CA ILE A 215 -5.82 2.80 -0.63
C ILE A 215 -4.32 3.06 -0.50
N GLN A 216 -3.85 3.19 0.74
CA GLN A 216 -2.43 3.21 1.08
C GLN A 216 -2.09 1.99 1.93
N SER A 217 -1.08 1.21 1.52
CA SER A 217 -0.37 0.24 2.36
C SER A 217 1.01 0.78 2.70
N HIS A 218 1.36 0.82 3.98
CA HIS A 218 2.58 1.44 4.46
C HIS A 218 3.27 0.62 5.53
N LEU A 219 4.58 0.33 5.33
CA LEU A 219 5.39 -0.45 6.27
C LEU A 219 4.78 -1.83 6.58
N GLY A 220 4.36 -2.58 5.55
CA GLY A 220 4.06 -4.02 5.66
C GLY A 220 5.33 -4.81 6.00
N LYS A 221 5.19 -5.93 6.73
CA LYS A 221 6.31 -6.84 7.04
C LYS A 221 6.49 -7.88 5.94
N ASP A 222 5.44 -8.20 5.29
CA ASP A 222 5.32 -9.02 4.10
C ASP A 222 4.89 -8.12 2.95
N ASP A 223 4.06 -8.58 2.01
CA ASP A 223 3.63 -7.76 0.90
C ASP A 223 2.79 -6.55 1.31
N GLY A 224 2.87 -5.52 0.49
CA GLY A 224 2.01 -4.36 0.66
C GLY A 224 0.55 -4.69 0.37
N VAL A 225 0.29 -5.31 -0.79
CA VAL A 225 -1.01 -5.81 -1.23
C VAL A 225 -0.81 -7.09 -2.04
N GLU A 226 -1.59 -8.12 -1.74
CA GLU A 226 -1.54 -9.36 -2.52
C GLU A 226 -2.94 -9.81 -2.99
N PHE A 227 -3.01 -10.25 -4.26
CA PHE A 227 -4.22 -10.73 -4.91
C PHE A 227 -4.13 -12.22 -5.26
N PHE A 228 -4.93 -13.03 -4.59
CA PHE A 228 -5.07 -14.47 -4.84
C PHE A 228 -6.29 -14.74 -5.76
N GLY A 229 -6.10 -14.63 -7.06
CA GLY A 229 -7.17 -14.87 -8.03
C GLY A 229 -8.31 -13.84 -8.02
N GLY A 230 -9.39 -14.15 -8.69
CA GLY A 230 -10.56 -13.27 -8.80
C GLY A 230 -10.45 -12.17 -9.86
N THR A 231 -11.35 -11.21 -9.78
CA THR A 231 -11.54 -10.15 -10.79
C THR A 231 -11.67 -8.74 -10.18
N ALA A 232 -11.43 -8.60 -8.89
CA ALA A 232 -11.46 -7.30 -8.24
C ALA A 232 -10.43 -6.36 -8.87
N SER A 233 -10.82 -5.12 -9.10
CA SER A 233 -9.99 -4.06 -9.63
C SER A 233 -9.69 -3.02 -8.56
N ILE A 234 -8.56 -2.32 -8.68
CA ILE A 234 -8.16 -1.27 -7.74
C ILE A 234 -7.71 -0.02 -8.48
N LYS A 235 -8.06 1.15 -7.94
CA LYS A 235 -7.64 2.44 -8.48
C LYS A 235 -7.02 3.29 -7.36
N HIS A 236 -6.08 4.18 -7.71
CA HIS A 236 -5.34 5.01 -6.75
C HIS A 236 -4.77 4.20 -5.57
N LEU A 237 -3.84 3.30 -5.89
CA LEU A 237 -3.14 2.48 -4.91
C LEU A 237 -1.74 3.04 -4.64
N LEU A 238 -1.43 3.31 -3.37
CA LEU A 238 -0.11 3.70 -2.92
C LEU A 238 0.46 2.63 -1.99
N ILE A 239 1.62 2.09 -2.33
CA ILE A 239 2.35 1.12 -1.50
C ILE A 239 3.72 1.68 -1.19
N THR A 240 4.07 1.74 0.10
CA THR A 240 5.35 2.31 0.51
C THR A 240 6.04 1.46 1.57
N GLN A 241 7.29 1.10 1.30
CA GLN A 241 8.18 0.42 2.23
C GLN A 241 7.64 -0.94 2.74
N ALA A 242 6.99 -1.72 1.88
CA ALA A 242 6.74 -3.13 2.15
C ALA A 242 8.07 -3.87 2.31
N ALA A 243 8.13 -4.89 3.16
CA ALA A 243 9.40 -5.54 3.48
C ALA A 243 9.70 -6.74 2.59
N ASP A 244 8.72 -7.25 1.88
CA ASP A 244 8.85 -8.18 0.76
C ASP A 244 8.38 -7.50 -0.51
N ASP A 245 7.44 -8.05 -1.25
CA ASP A 245 6.95 -7.44 -2.47
C ASP A 245 5.96 -6.31 -2.19
N SER A 246 5.92 -5.32 -3.09
CA SER A 246 4.96 -4.25 -2.89
C SER A 246 3.57 -4.65 -3.36
N LEU A 247 3.44 -5.15 -4.58
CA LEU A 247 2.22 -5.75 -5.12
C LEU A 247 2.53 -7.16 -5.59
N ASP A 248 1.95 -8.18 -4.96
CA ASP A 248 1.99 -9.54 -5.47
C ASP A 248 0.63 -9.99 -6.03
N PHE A 249 0.68 -10.89 -7.01
CA PHE A 249 -0.51 -11.52 -7.55
C PHE A 249 -0.28 -12.93 -8.06
N ASP A 250 -1.20 -13.81 -7.75
CA ASP A 250 -1.19 -15.19 -8.24
C ASP A 250 -2.59 -15.76 -8.47
N GLN A 251 -2.69 -17.07 -8.63
CA GLN A 251 -3.89 -17.91 -8.63
C GLN A 251 -5.01 -17.41 -9.54
N GLY A 252 -4.65 -16.75 -10.66
CA GLY A 252 -5.60 -16.38 -11.68
C GLY A 252 -6.26 -15.02 -11.50
N TRP A 253 -5.60 -14.05 -10.82
CA TRP A 253 -6.12 -12.70 -10.73
C TRP A 253 -6.12 -11.98 -12.09
N ARG A 254 -7.23 -11.30 -12.39
CA ARG A 254 -7.51 -10.67 -13.70
C ARG A 254 -8.12 -9.28 -13.54
N GLY A 255 -7.78 -8.59 -12.46
CA GLY A 255 -8.27 -7.24 -12.19
C GLY A 255 -7.61 -6.16 -13.04
N ASN A 256 -8.15 -4.95 -12.96
CA ASN A 256 -7.58 -3.75 -13.53
C ASN A 256 -6.98 -2.88 -12.43
N VAL A 257 -5.84 -2.25 -12.74
CA VAL A 257 -5.18 -1.29 -11.83
C VAL A 257 -4.91 0.01 -12.58
N GLN A 258 -5.29 1.14 -12.00
CA GLN A 258 -4.89 2.44 -12.53
C GLN A 258 -4.46 3.38 -11.41
N PHE A 259 -3.40 4.17 -11.69
CA PHE A 259 -2.77 5.07 -10.71
C PHE A 259 -2.17 4.31 -9.52
N LEU A 260 -1.25 3.38 -9.85
CA LEU A 260 -0.45 2.64 -8.88
C LEU A 260 0.86 3.37 -8.61
N ALA A 261 1.14 3.69 -7.36
CA ALA A 261 2.43 4.23 -6.95
C ALA A 261 3.09 3.32 -5.91
N ILE A 262 4.33 2.95 -6.16
CA ILE A 262 5.14 2.10 -5.28
C ILE A 262 6.44 2.82 -4.96
N GLN A 263 6.84 2.81 -3.68
CA GLN A 263 8.14 3.26 -3.24
C GLN A 263 8.76 2.29 -2.25
N GLN A 264 9.95 1.78 -2.57
CA GLN A 264 10.72 0.92 -1.68
C GLN A 264 11.79 1.69 -0.93
N SER A 265 12.19 1.20 0.25
CA SER A 265 13.28 1.77 1.04
C SER A 265 14.60 1.02 0.78
N ALA A 266 15.73 1.63 1.15
CA ALA A 266 17.04 0.98 0.99
C ALA A 266 17.26 -0.22 1.91
N SER A 267 16.46 -0.39 2.94
CA SER A 267 16.67 -1.40 4.00
C SER A 267 15.79 -2.64 3.87
N VAL A 268 14.70 -2.56 3.12
CA VAL A 268 13.70 -3.65 2.97
C VAL A 268 13.04 -3.56 1.60
N GLY A 269 12.37 -4.62 1.18
CA GLY A 269 11.64 -4.75 -0.07
C GLY A 269 12.40 -5.61 -1.08
N ASP A 270 11.67 -6.49 -1.76
CA ASP A 270 12.19 -7.34 -2.84
C ASP A 270 11.75 -6.80 -4.21
N LYS A 271 10.53 -7.04 -4.66
CA LYS A 271 10.02 -6.54 -5.94
C LYS A 271 9.00 -5.42 -5.78
N ALA A 272 8.91 -4.53 -6.78
CA ALA A 272 7.76 -3.64 -6.86
C ALA A 272 6.50 -4.43 -7.26
N ILE A 273 6.63 -5.36 -8.21
CA ILE A 273 5.59 -6.34 -8.53
C ILE A 273 6.23 -7.72 -8.65
N GLU A 274 5.74 -8.69 -7.90
CA GLU A 274 5.88 -10.11 -8.21
C GLU A 274 4.59 -10.61 -8.86
N GLY A 275 4.66 -11.53 -9.84
CA GLY A 275 3.47 -12.04 -10.52
C GLY A 275 3.61 -13.48 -10.93
N ASP A 276 2.76 -14.33 -10.37
CA ASP A 276 2.67 -15.76 -10.67
C ASP A 276 1.33 -16.12 -11.32
N ASN A 277 1.32 -17.20 -12.11
CA ASN A 277 0.07 -17.83 -12.46
C ASN A 277 -0.28 -18.93 -11.45
N LEU A 278 0.54 -20.00 -11.41
CA LEU A 278 0.45 -21.04 -10.40
C LEU A 278 1.75 -21.85 -10.35
N LYS A 279 2.32 -22.00 -9.17
CA LYS A 279 3.65 -22.59 -8.96
C LYS A 279 3.81 -23.96 -9.60
N ASP A 280 2.85 -24.87 -9.41
CA ASP A 280 2.97 -26.27 -9.83
C ASP A 280 2.32 -26.55 -11.20
N VAL A 281 1.48 -25.63 -11.70
CA VAL A 281 0.75 -25.76 -12.98
C VAL A 281 0.74 -24.44 -13.70
N VAL A 282 1.86 -24.05 -14.31
CA VAL A 282 2.12 -22.72 -14.89
C VAL A 282 1.11 -22.27 -15.97
N ASP A 283 0.35 -23.18 -16.57
CA ASP A 283 -0.70 -22.89 -17.55
C ASP A 283 -2.12 -23.08 -17.00
N SER A 284 -2.30 -23.18 -15.67
CA SER A 284 -3.62 -23.36 -15.04
C SER A 284 -4.58 -22.21 -15.37
N PRO A 285 -5.79 -22.48 -15.89
CA PRO A 285 -6.80 -21.46 -16.13
C PRO A 285 -7.70 -21.25 -14.88
N PRO A 286 -8.23 -20.02 -14.70
CA PRO A 286 -7.93 -18.80 -15.45
C PRO A 286 -6.51 -18.31 -15.17
N ARG A 287 -5.82 -17.83 -16.20
CA ARG A 287 -4.46 -17.29 -16.05
C ARG A 287 -4.47 -15.97 -15.28
N SER A 288 -3.53 -15.78 -14.35
CA SER A 288 -3.24 -14.47 -13.77
C SER A 288 -2.81 -13.53 -14.90
N ARG A 289 -3.56 -12.47 -15.11
CA ARG A 289 -3.28 -11.47 -16.15
C ARG A 289 -3.96 -10.14 -15.84
N PRO A 290 -3.46 -9.42 -14.83
CA PRO A 290 -3.96 -8.06 -14.57
C PRO A 290 -3.63 -7.11 -15.72
N THR A 291 -4.41 -6.00 -15.77
CA THR A 291 -4.14 -4.88 -16.69
C THR A 291 -3.83 -3.64 -15.87
N ILE A 292 -2.62 -3.11 -16.00
CA ILE A 292 -2.10 -1.98 -15.23
C ILE A 292 -1.81 -0.81 -16.16
N PHE A 293 -2.38 0.34 -15.87
CA PHE A 293 -2.10 1.60 -16.56
C PHE A 293 -1.67 2.67 -15.56
N ASN A 294 -0.80 3.56 -16.00
CA ASN A 294 -0.38 4.72 -15.22
C ASN A 294 0.21 4.35 -13.86
N ALA A 295 1.33 3.61 -13.88
CA ALA A 295 2.04 3.21 -12.67
C ALA A 295 3.39 3.94 -12.51
N THR A 296 3.77 4.21 -11.27
CA THR A 296 5.06 4.78 -10.89
C THR A 296 5.72 3.87 -9.87
N PHE A 297 6.86 3.30 -10.24
CA PHE A 297 7.65 2.41 -9.40
C PHE A 297 8.98 3.07 -9.07
N VAL A 298 9.26 3.24 -7.78
CA VAL A 298 10.46 3.90 -7.28
C VAL A 298 11.20 2.95 -6.33
N GLY A 299 12.25 2.35 -6.82
CA GLY A 299 13.22 1.60 -6.03
C GLY A 299 14.10 2.54 -5.20
N SER A 300 14.85 1.99 -4.28
CA SER A 300 15.69 2.79 -3.38
C SER A 300 16.90 3.42 -4.05
N GLY A 301 17.32 2.94 -5.21
CA GLY A 301 18.57 3.31 -5.88
C GLY A 301 19.84 2.78 -5.20
N ALA A 302 19.71 2.04 -4.10
CA ALA A 302 20.82 1.64 -3.24
C ALA A 302 20.83 0.15 -2.88
N ASN A 303 19.67 -0.49 -2.75
CA ASN A 303 19.57 -1.92 -2.43
C ASN A 303 19.76 -2.75 -3.72
N ALA A 304 20.81 -3.58 -3.73
CA ALA A 304 21.18 -4.39 -4.89
C ALA A 304 20.23 -5.56 -5.16
N GLU A 305 19.42 -5.96 -4.17
CA GLU A 305 18.49 -7.07 -4.28
C GLU A 305 17.11 -6.64 -4.83
N GLN A 306 16.81 -5.32 -4.83
CA GLN A 306 15.51 -4.80 -5.26
C GLN A 306 15.33 -4.85 -6.76
N GLY A 307 14.28 -5.58 -7.22
CA GLY A 307 13.79 -5.62 -8.60
C GLY A 307 12.54 -4.77 -8.82
N GLY A 308 12.36 -4.30 -10.06
CA GLY A 308 11.12 -3.64 -10.44
C GLY A 308 9.97 -4.64 -10.56
N LEU A 309 9.97 -5.44 -11.60
CA LEU A 309 8.97 -6.48 -11.83
C LEU A 309 9.66 -7.84 -11.98
N HIS A 310 9.06 -8.86 -11.39
CA HIS A 310 9.42 -10.25 -11.61
C HIS A 310 8.16 -11.04 -11.99
N ILE A 311 8.01 -11.37 -13.27
CA ILE A 311 6.81 -12.05 -13.80
C ILE A 311 7.21 -13.46 -14.22
N ARG A 312 6.68 -14.44 -13.52
CA ARG A 312 7.14 -15.83 -13.62
C ARG A 312 5.98 -16.85 -13.66
N ARG A 313 6.33 -18.12 -13.73
CA ARG A 313 5.40 -19.26 -13.63
C ARG A 313 4.16 -19.13 -14.54
N GLY A 314 4.37 -18.56 -15.73
CA GLY A 314 3.32 -18.46 -16.74
C GLY A 314 2.30 -17.34 -16.50
N ALA A 315 2.56 -16.40 -15.62
CA ALA A 315 1.71 -15.23 -15.46
C ALA A 315 1.70 -14.35 -16.73
N GLY A 316 0.58 -13.70 -16.96
CA GLY A 316 0.41 -12.63 -17.92
C GLY A 316 0.37 -11.27 -17.24
N LEU A 317 0.67 -10.21 -17.99
CA LEU A 317 0.56 -8.83 -17.50
C LEU A 317 0.39 -7.88 -18.68
N VAL A 318 -0.54 -6.95 -18.58
CA VAL A 318 -0.57 -5.75 -19.43
C VAL A 318 -0.10 -4.57 -18.60
N LEU A 319 1.07 -3.98 -18.94
CA LEU A 319 1.59 -2.80 -18.25
C LEU A 319 1.88 -1.68 -19.25
N LYS A 320 1.21 -0.55 -19.08
CA LYS A 320 1.34 0.61 -19.98
C LYS A 320 1.41 1.92 -19.22
N ASN A 321 1.97 2.94 -19.88
CA ASN A 321 2.04 4.30 -19.34
C ASN A 321 2.73 4.38 -17.97
N SER A 322 3.86 3.74 -17.81
CA SER A 322 4.48 3.55 -16.50
C SER A 322 5.88 4.15 -16.40
N LEU A 323 6.33 4.41 -15.18
CA LEU A 323 7.68 4.83 -14.83
C LEU A 323 8.32 3.78 -13.92
N ILE A 324 9.52 3.30 -14.24
CA ILE A 324 10.26 2.30 -13.45
C ILE A 324 11.65 2.86 -13.18
N THR A 325 11.94 3.17 -11.91
CA THR A 325 13.19 3.86 -11.56
C THR A 325 13.85 3.30 -10.32
N GLY A 326 15.18 3.25 -10.29
CA GLY A 326 15.97 3.01 -9.08
C GLY A 326 16.05 1.56 -8.60
N PHE A 327 15.67 0.58 -9.39
CA PHE A 327 15.77 -0.86 -9.06
C PHE A 327 17.12 -1.43 -9.48
N GLN A 328 17.93 -1.84 -8.52
CA GLN A 328 19.33 -2.21 -8.78
C GLN A 328 19.49 -3.68 -9.23
N ALA A 329 18.56 -4.57 -8.90
CA ALA A 329 18.55 -5.95 -9.43
C ALA A 329 18.02 -6.04 -10.88
N GLY A 330 17.29 -5.02 -11.33
CA GLY A 330 16.71 -4.97 -12.68
C GLY A 330 15.38 -4.23 -12.70
N ALA A 331 14.97 -3.72 -13.85
CA ALA A 331 13.69 -3.04 -14.00
C ALA A 331 12.54 -4.02 -14.26
N ILE A 332 12.75 -4.99 -15.14
CA ILE A 332 11.77 -6.04 -15.47
C ILE A 332 12.56 -7.32 -15.73
N ASP A 333 12.09 -8.40 -15.13
CA ASP A 333 12.56 -9.77 -15.25
C ASP A 333 11.36 -10.65 -15.61
N LEU A 334 11.44 -11.38 -16.74
CA LEU A 334 10.39 -12.27 -17.25
C LEU A 334 10.89 -13.70 -17.22
N ASP A 335 10.44 -14.49 -16.25
CA ASP A 335 10.93 -15.85 -16.01
C ASP A 335 9.94 -16.93 -16.49
N GLY A 336 10.46 -17.91 -17.21
CA GLY A 336 9.75 -19.12 -17.60
C GLY A 336 9.75 -19.44 -19.08
N ALA A 337 9.83 -20.71 -19.39
CA ALA A 337 9.95 -21.25 -20.76
C ALA A 337 8.82 -20.85 -21.73
N THR A 338 7.74 -20.22 -21.23
CA THR A 338 6.61 -19.78 -22.03
C THR A 338 6.64 -18.29 -22.37
N VAL A 339 7.61 -17.51 -21.90
CA VAL A 339 7.69 -16.04 -22.07
C VAL A 339 7.55 -15.63 -23.53
N SER A 340 8.34 -16.20 -24.44
CA SER A 340 8.24 -15.89 -25.89
C SER A 340 6.83 -16.10 -26.45
N THR A 341 6.12 -17.13 -26.00
CA THR A 341 4.72 -17.42 -26.43
C THR A 341 3.77 -16.40 -25.85
N LEU A 342 3.89 -16.07 -24.56
CA LEU A 342 3.04 -15.12 -23.86
C LEU A 342 3.22 -13.69 -24.39
N VAL A 343 4.41 -13.33 -24.81
CA VAL A 343 4.67 -12.07 -25.53
C VAL A 343 4.08 -12.12 -26.95
N GLY A 344 4.25 -13.25 -27.67
CA GLY A 344 3.76 -13.43 -29.04
C GLY A 344 2.23 -13.34 -29.17
N ASP A 345 1.49 -13.80 -28.17
CA ASP A 345 0.01 -13.75 -28.13
C ASP A 345 -0.54 -12.56 -27.34
N SER A 346 0.34 -11.66 -26.88
CA SER A 346 0.00 -10.47 -26.06
C SER A 346 -0.57 -10.79 -24.69
N THR A 347 -0.34 -11.95 -24.14
CA THR A 347 -0.62 -12.27 -22.74
C THR A 347 0.31 -11.46 -21.82
N LEU A 348 1.59 -11.30 -22.24
CA LEU A 348 2.51 -10.28 -21.76
C LEU A 348 2.55 -9.13 -22.76
N ASP A 349 2.07 -7.94 -22.36
CA ASP A 349 1.98 -6.77 -23.25
C ASP A 349 2.46 -5.49 -22.55
N PHE A 350 3.64 -5.02 -22.94
CA PHE A 350 4.28 -3.83 -22.38
C PHE A 350 4.40 -2.74 -23.43
N SER A 351 4.07 -1.50 -23.09
CA SER A 351 4.31 -0.34 -23.94
C SER A 351 4.26 0.98 -23.17
N ASN A 352 4.89 2.01 -23.73
CA ASN A 352 4.89 3.37 -23.16
C ASN A 352 5.41 3.35 -21.71
N ILE A 353 6.60 2.81 -21.50
CA ILE A 353 7.26 2.74 -20.18
C ILE A 353 8.55 3.56 -20.25
N ALA A 354 8.78 4.39 -19.22
CA ALA A 354 10.02 5.11 -19.04
C ALA A 354 10.88 4.42 -17.96
N PHE A 355 12.16 4.23 -18.27
CA PHE A 355 13.15 3.61 -17.40
C PHE A 355 14.23 4.61 -17.02
N PHE A 356 14.63 4.64 -15.73
CA PHE A 356 15.71 5.51 -15.28
C PHE A 356 16.41 5.02 -14.02
N GLY A 357 17.74 5.04 -14.01
CA GLY A 357 18.54 4.79 -12.80
C GLY A 357 18.42 3.38 -12.22
N ASN A 358 17.93 2.43 -13.02
CA ASN A 358 17.93 1.01 -12.67
C ASN A 358 19.36 0.45 -12.78
N GLY A 359 19.58 -0.75 -12.27
CA GLY A 359 20.88 -1.41 -12.28
C GLY A 359 21.53 -1.49 -13.68
N ALA A 360 22.80 -1.86 -13.73
CA ALA A 360 23.55 -1.96 -14.98
C ALA A 360 22.95 -3.01 -15.93
N ASP A 361 22.39 -4.08 -15.40
CA ASP A 361 21.56 -5.06 -16.09
C ASP A 361 20.09 -4.77 -15.74
N GLN A 362 19.47 -3.89 -16.49
CA GLN A 362 18.11 -3.49 -16.17
C GLN A 362 17.03 -4.44 -16.71
N PHE A 363 17.43 -5.41 -17.53
CA PHE A 363 16.58 -6.48 -18.05
C PHE A 363 17.38 -7.77 -17.93
N PRO A 364 17.42 -8.40 -16.73
CA PRO A 364 18.22 -9.57 -16.49
C PRO A 364 17.77 -10.72 -17.40
N ALA A 365 18.73 -11.29 -18.12
CA ALA A 365 18.51 -12.54 -18.81
C ALA A 365 18.76 -13.67 -17.83
N ASP A 366 17.79 -14.52 -17.60
CA ASP A 366 17.96 -15.70 -16.81
C ASP A 366 17.93 -16.99 -17.66
N ASP A 367 18.30 -18.12 -17.03
CA ASP A 367 18.39 -19.41 -17.73
C ASP A 367 17.02 -20.08 -17.97
N ASN A 368 15.91 -19.50 -17.51
CA ASN A 368 14.60 -20.16 -17.46
C ASN A 368 13.61 -19.65 -18.50
N ASP A 369 13.90 -18.56 -19.19
CA ASP A 369 13.03 -17.86 -20.14
C ASP A 369 13.06 -18.38 -21.58
N ALA A 370 13.75 -19.49 -21.82
CA ALA A 370 13.98 -20.10 -23.14
C ALA A 370 14.70 -19.16 -24.15
N ASP A 371 15.72 -18.46 -23.67
CA ASP A 371 16.52 -17.49 -24.44
C ASP A 371 15.69 -16.29 -24.98
N PHE A 372 14.64 -15.86 -24.26
CA PHE A 372 13.95 -14.62 -24.59
C PHE A 372 14.87 -13.41 -24.35
N ASP A 373 14.97 -12.51 -25.31
CA ASP A 373 15.84 -11.33 -25.21
C ASP A 373 15.03 -10.11 -24.73
N GLU A 374 14.94 -9.96 -23.40
CA GLU A 374 14.27 -8.83 -22.74
C GLU A 374 14.90 -7.51 -23.16
N ALA A 375 16.21 -7.45 -23.26
CA ALA A 375 16.91 -6.21 -23.62
C ALA A 375 16.54 -5.78 -25.04
N ALA A 376 16.40 -6.71 -25.99
CA ALA A 376 15.92 -6.41 -27.33
C ALA A 376 14.43 -6.02 -27.33
N TYR A 377 13.59 -6.69 -26.55
CA TYR A 377 12.16 -6.40 -26.45
C TYR A 377 11.89 -5.01 -25.85
N PHE A 378 12.50 -4.70 -24.71
CA PHE A 378 12.36 -3.40 -24.04
C PHE A 378 13.22 -2.29 -24.67
N GLY A 379 14.13 -2.63 -25.57
CA GLY A 379 14.86 -1.71 -26.44
C GLY A 379 14.09 -1.25 -27.70
N ASP A 380 12.92 -1.86 -28.00
CA ASP A 380 12.12 -1.53 -29.17
C ASP A 380 11.40 -0.18 -29.02
N ALA A 381 11.96 0.85 -29.65
CA ALA A 381 11.39 2.19 -29.62
C ALA A 381 9.97 2.27 -30.23
N ALA A 382 9.56 1.32 -31.07
CA ALA A 382 8.19 1.29 -31.64
C ALA A 382 7.12 0.98 -30.58
N LYS A 383 7.52 0.41 -29.44
CA LYS A 383 6.64 0.16 -28.31
C LYS A 383 6.51 1.36 -27.34
N GLY A 384 7.21 2.46 -27.62
CA GLY A 384 7.17 3.65 -26.77
C GLY A 384 8.01 3.55 -25.51
N PHE A 385 9.00 2.66 -25.47
CA PHE A 385 9.96 2.61 -24.37
C PHE A 385 10.95 3.77 -24.47
N VAL A 386 11.23 4.44 -23.35
CA VAL A 386 12.14 5.58 -23.31
C VAL A 386 13.06 5.51 -22.08
N ALA A 387 14.33 5.89 -22.27
CA ALA A 387 15.29 6.00 -21.18
C ALA A 387 15.39 7.48 -20.76
N VAL A 388 14.68 7.88 -19.69
CA VAL A 388 14.58 9.28 -19.32
C VAL A 388 14.35 9.44 -17.82
N ASP A 389 15.08 10.40 -17.20
CA ASP A 389 14.86 10.80 -15.81
C ASP A 389 13.49 11.49 -15.66
N PRO A 390 12.53 10.96 -14.88
CA PRO A 390 11.25 11.60 -14.66
C PRO A 390 11.36 12.91 -13.84
N GLN A 391 12.50 13.14 -13.16
CA GLN A 391 12.74 14.32 -12.32
C GLN A 391 11.65 14.51 -11.26
N PHE A 392 11.39 13.49 -10.43
CA PHE A 392 10.41 13.58 -9.35
C PHE A 392 10.72 14.75 -8.41
N ALA A 393 9.69 15.42 -7.96
CA ALA A 393 9.80 16.54 -7.01
C ALA A 393 10.41 16.09 -5.67
N SER A 394 10.07 14.89 -5.19
CA SER A 394 10.67 14.28 -3.99
C SER A 394 10.54 12.77 -3.97
N THR A 395 11.62 12.06 -3.69
CA THR A 395 11.64 10.63 -3.36
C THR A 395 11.91 10.38 -1.87
N SER A 396 11.68 11.38 -1.00
CA SER A 396 11.80 11.22 0.44
C SER A 396 10.79 10.20 0.96
N LEU A 397 11.24 9.25 1.79
CA LEU A 397 10.37 8.21 2.38
C LEU A 397 9.31 8.76 3.35
N THR A 398 9.52 9.96 3.89
CA THR A 398 8.61 10.60 4.84
C THR A 398 7.74 11.70 4.22
N ALA A 399 8.06 12.11 3.00
CA ALA A 399 7.33 13.14 2.25
C ALA A 399 7.55 12.92 0.74
N PRO A 400 7.09 11.81 0.17
CA PRO A 400 7.24 11.56 -1.26
C PRO A 400 6.33 12.49 -2.07
N ASP A 401 6.86 12.95 -3.20
CA ASP A 401 6.12 13.71 -4.21
C ASP A 401 6.60 13.24 -5.58
N PHE A 402 5.81 12.41 -6.21
CA PHE A 402 6.10 11.81 -7.51
C PHE A 402 5.63 12.65 -8.70
N ALA A 403 5.32 13.93 -8.50
CA ALA A 403 5.12 14.86 -9.59
C ALA A 403 6.40 14.91 -10.44
N THR A 404 6.22 14.78 -11.76
CA THR A 404 7.35 14.76 -12.70
C THR A 404 7.71 16.17 -13.16
N GLY A 405 9.03 16.44 -13.28
CA GLY A 405 9.53 17.70 -13.83
C GLY A 405 9.98 17.58 -15.29
N ASN A 406 9.85 16.40 -15.91
CA ASN A 406 10.30 16.15 -17.26
C ASN A 406 9.14 15.98 -18.26
N THR A 407 9.02 16.93 -19.18
CA THR A 407 7.93 16.96 -20.16
C THR A 407 7.89 15.75 -21.10
N ALA A 408 8.99 14.98 -21.21
CA ALA A 408 9.03 13.78 -22.04
C ALA A 408 8.13 12.65 -21.52
N VAL A 409 7.75 12.68 -20.21
CA VAL A 409 6.84 11.69 -19.60
C VAL A 409 5.42 12.24 -19.38
N GLU A 410 5.20 13.52 -19.62
CA GLU A 410 3.91 14.18 -19.40
C GLU A 410 2.86 13.92 -20.50
N SER A 411 3.25 13.22 -21.55
CA SER A 411 2.39 12.90 -22.71
C SER A 411 2.94 11.70 -23.48
N GLY A 412 2.24 11.28 -24.53
CA GLY A 412 2.71 10.21 -25.42
C GLY A 412 2.40 8.80 -24.93
N GLY A 413 1.70 8.66 -23.82
CA GLY A 413 1.18 7.38 -23.36
C GLY A 413 0.04 6.85 -24.25
N ALA A 414 -0.19 5.55 -24.19
CA ALA A 414 -1.33 4.89 -24.82
C ALA A 414 -2.66 5.38 -24.21
N THR A 415 -3.72 5.43 -24.99
CA THR A 415 -5.06 5.70 -24.46
C THR A 415 -5.56 4.49 -23.67
N PRO A 416 -5.85 4.62 -22.36
CA PRO A 416 -6.39 3.55 -21.57
C PRO A 416 -7.76 3.06 -22.09
N PRO A 417 -8.07 1.75 -22.00
CA PRO A 417 -9.30 1.20 -22.53
C PRO A 417 -10.53 1.52 -21.65
N ALA A 418 -11.71 1.05 -22.05
CA ALA A 418 -12.93 1.15 -21.23
C ALA A 418 -12.71 0.53 -19.84
N GLY A 419 -13.22 1.21 -18.81
CA GLY A 419 -13.01 0.85 -17.39
C GLY A 419 -11.88 1.63 -16.72
N PHE A 420 -11.06 2.34 -17.50
CA PHE A 420 -10.01 3.22 -17.02
C PHE A 420 -10.34 4.69 -17.30
N ASP A 421 -9.60 5.61 -16.69
CA ASP A 421 -9.61 7.01 -17.09
C ASP A 421 -8.86 7.16 -18.42
N ALA A 422 -9.60 7.27 -19.50
CA ALA A 422 -9.06 7.37 -20.85
C ALA A 422 -8.31 8.69 -21.13
N THR A 423 -8.40 9.68 -20.24
CA THR A 423 -7.67 10.95 -20.36
C THR A 423 -6.23 10.88 -19.88
N ALA A 424 -5.87 9.83 -19.12
CA ALA A 424 -4.54 9.63 -18.55
C ALA A 424 -3.54 9.07 -19.60
N THR A 425 -3.22 9.87 -20.61
CA THR A 425 -2.28 9.53 -21.70
C THR A 425 -0.85 10.02 -21.43
N TYR A 426 -0.44 10.04 -20.17
CA TYR A 426 0.89 10.36 -19.67
C TYR A 426 1.52 9.12 -19.01
N HIS A 427 2.81 9.16 -18.74
CA HIS A 427 3.52 8.09 -18.04
C HIS A 427 3.43 8.34 -16.52
N GLY A 428 3.25 7.25 -15.76
CA GLY A 428 3.21 7.30 -14.31
C GLY A 428 1.82 7.48 -13.70
N ALA A 429 1.77 7.40 -12.36
CA ALA A 429 0.55 7.41 -11.58
C ALA A 429 -0.02 8.81 -11.31
N PHE A 430 0.75 9.88 -11.63
CA PHE A 430 0.40 11.26 -11.27
C PHE A 430 0.24 12.10 -12.51
N ALA A 431 -0.88 12.83 -12.58
CA ALA A 431 -1.11 13.77 -13.67
C ALA A 431 -0.04 14.88 -13.67
N PRO A 432 0.42 15.34 -14.85
CA PRO A 432 1.42 16.41 -14.95
C PRO A 432 0.98 17.73 -14.32
N THR A 433 -0.30 17.93 -14.13
CA THR A 433 -0.87 19.16 -13.58
C THR A 433 -1.99 18.84 -12.58
N GLY A 434 -2.18 19.73 -11.62
CA GLY A 434 -3.20 19.55 -10.58
C GLY A 434 -2.60 19.07 -9.27
N ALA A 435 -3.46 18.86 -8.27
CA ALA A 435 -3.04 18.29 -7.01
C ALA A 435 -2.83 16.77 -7.14
N ALA A 436 -1.79 16.26 -6.48
CA ALA A 436 -1.59 14.82 -6.39
C ALA A 436 -2.79 14.14 -5.71
N TRP A 437 -3.24 13.01 -6.23
CA TRP A 437 -4.36 12.26 -5.65
C TRP A 437 -4.05 11.71 -4.24
N THR A 438 -2.78 11.68 -3.86
CA THR A 438 -2.32 11.32 -2.52
C THR A 438 -2.49 12.45 -1.49
N ALA A 439 -2.72 13.69 -1.93
CA ALA A 439 -2.74 14.84 -1.05
C ALA A 439 -3.88 14.81 -0.03
N GLY A 440 -3.56 15.11 1.22
CA GLY A 440 -4.53 15.36 2.29
C GLY A 440 -5.02 14.11 3.03
N TRP A 441 -4.79 12.89 2.53
CA TRP A 441 -5.25 11.67 3.18
C TRP A 441 -4.14 10.63 3.47
N THR A 442 -3.04 10.65 2.74
CA THR A 442 -1.91 9.75 2.98
C THR A 442 -1.04 10.20 4.14
N SER A 443 -0.31 9.28 4.75
CA SER A 443 0.63 9.53 5.84
C SER A 443 1.82 8.58 5.74
N PHE A 444 2.98 9.02 6.22
CA PHE A 444 4.24 8.26 6.11
C PHE A 444 4.95 8.23 7.48
N PRO A 445 4.31 7.69 8.54
CA PRO A 445 4.94 7.58 9.85
C PRO A 445 6.10 6.57 9.79
N ALA A 446 7.26 6.93 10.36
CA ALA A 446 8.41 6.04 10.38
C ALA A 446 8.27 4.89 11.41
N ASN A 447 7.48 5.10 12.46
CA ASN A 447 7.25 4.17 13.56
C ASN A 447 6.09 4.64 14.48
#